data_fe616505dc7c2ce3c0cd0878b0edb16a
#
_entry.id   fe616505dc7c2ce3c0cd0878b0edb16a
#
_cell.length_a   1.000
_cell.length_b   1.000
_cell.length_c   1.000
_cell.angle_alpha   90.00
_cell.angle_beta   90.00
_cell.angle_gamma   90.00
#
_symmetry.space_group_name_H-M   'P 1'
#
loop_
_entity.id
_entity.type
_entity.pdbx_description
1 polymer ?
#
loop_
_entity_poly.entity_id
_entity_poly.type
_entity_poly.pdbx_seq_one_letter_code
_entity_poly.pdbx_strand_id
1 'polypeptide(L)'
;MELRDRFDLPITSASAEAVGDYVAAVDLLLSANPGAEQRLARASANDPDFALAHIANARLLQLRARMPEARAAAARAEALRDRVSLREKGHLDAIAAAVRGSATEALDLVRSHAAVYPRDALPLSLALGVFGLLGFSGRVDHHEAQLALLQELAPSWGEDWWFLGYLGWAYIETGAVEIGTRLVERSLAGNPRNAHAAHQRVHGFFESGDAAGGAAFLEAWLPDYDRAGQLHCHLSWHLALFELARGNSDRARAIYLDSIRPSVAQSAPMLSLADSASFLWRWWLYGITPPLEQEWDEVATHARRHFPRAGLAFADLHAGLAETAIRDTEGVQTRIGGLDRLVEEAHLPAGKVAPALCAGAAALALGDNARAATVLEAALADLPRIGGSHAQREVFEDSLIIAYLRSAQPNKAAPLLRSRLVRRPSARDEVWLALSSGAANGG
;
A
#
# COMPACT_ATOMS: atom_id res chain seq x y z
N MET A 1 25.43 -16.32 28.07
CA MET A 1 25.44 -16.43 26.60
C MET A 1 24.70 -15.20 26.07
N GLU A 2 25.26 -14.46 25.15
CA GLU A 2 24.63 -13.28 24.57
C GLU A 2 23.43 -13.72 23.74
N LEU A 3 22.26 -13.13 23.99
CA LEU A 3 21.03 -13.42 23.26
C LEU A 3 21.06 -12.67 21.93
N ARG A 4 20.59 -13.30 20.85
CA ARG A 4 20.60 -12.73 19.49
C ARG A 4 19.29 -13.01 18.76
N ASP A 5 18.97 -12.14 17.80
CA ASP A 5 17.87 -12.37 16.87
C ASP A 5 18.29 -13.26 15.67
N ARG A 6 17.38 -13.50 14.73
CA ARG A 6 17.68 -14.31 13.55
C ARG A 6 18.62 -13.63 12.55
N PHE A 7 18.89 -12.34 12.73
CA PHE A 7 19.85 -11.58 11.92
C PHE A 7 21.26 -11.54 12.56
N ASP A 8 21.43 -12.30 13.66
CA ASP A 8 22.67 -12.37 14.48
C ASP A 8 22.99 -11.04 15.19
N LEU A 9 21.94 -10.24 15.48
CA LEU A 9 22.11 -8.99 16.22
C LEU A 9 21.92 -9.23 17.73
N PRO A 10 22.83 -8.70 18.58
CA PRO A 10 22.71 -8.85 20.03
C PRO A 10 21.44 -8.19 20.58
N ILE A 11 20.79 -8.84 21.53
CA ILE A 11 19.57 -8.38 22.19
C ILE A 11 19.77 -8.22 23.68
N THR A 12 19.36 -7.05 24.21
CA THR A 12 19.34 -6.76 25.64
C THR A 12 18.01 -7.26 26.26
N SER A 13 18.08 -8.39 26.95
CA SER A 13 16.97 -8.97 27.72
C SER A 13 17.53 -9.91 28.80
N ALA A 14 16.80 -10.01 29.91
CA ALA A 14 17.12 -10.96 30.99
C ALA A 14 16.55 -12.38 30.74
N SER A 15 15.68 -12.55 29.73
CA SER A 15 14.93 -13.78 29.46
C SER A 15 15.13 -14.30 28.05
N ALA A 16 15.72 -15.48 27.92
CA ALA A 16 15.83 -16.16 26.62
C ALA A 16 14.44 -16.52 26.04
N GLU A 17 13.46 -16.81 26.86
CA GLU A 17 12.10 -17.09 26.44
C GLU A 17 11.43 -15.84 25.85
N ALA A 18 11.61 -14.67 26.50
CA ALA A 18 11.14 -13.39 25.99
C ALA A 18 11.75 -13.07 24.63
N VAL A 19 13.05 -13.32 24.44
CA VAL A 19 13.73 -13.14 23.16
C VAL A 19 13.19 -14.10 22.09
N GLY A 20 12.92 -15.35 22.44
CA GLY A 20 12.29 -16.31 21.50
C GLY A 20 10.91 -15.86 21.02
N ASP A 21 10.07 -15.37 21.93
CA ASP A 21 8.75 -14.82 21.56
C ASP A 21 8.87 -13.52 20.74
N TYR A 22 9.81 -12.64 21.06
CA TYR A 22 10.10 -11.43 20.29
C TYR A 22 10.53 -11.75 18.85
N VAL A 23 11.50 -12.64 18.67
CA VAL A 23 11.99 -13.04 17.33
C VAL A 23 10.87 -13.62 16.50
N ALA A 24 10.05 -14.52 17.07
CA ALA A 24 8.89 -15.08 16.39
C ALA A 24 7.85 -14.01 16.04
N ALA A 25 7.64 -13.01 16.90
CA ALA A 25 6.74 -11.90 16.62
C ALA A 25 7.22 -11.01 15.49
N VAL A 26 8.53 -10.69 15.46
CA VAL A 26 9.14 -9.89 14.39
C VAL A 26 9.02 -10.62 13.05
N ASP A 27 9.25 -11.94 13.01
CA ASP A 27 9.07 -12.72 11.77
C ASP A 27 7.60 -12.71 11.28
N LEU A 28 6.62 -12.79 12.19
CA LEU A 28 5.21 -12.65 11.82
C LEU A 28 4.89 -11.24 11.30
N LEU A 29 5.44 -10.19 11.90
CA LEU A 29 5.30 -8.81 11.40
C LEU A 29 5.91 -8.63 10.02
N LEU A 30 7.15 -9.10 9.83
CA LEU A 30 7.90 -8.98 8.57
C LEU A 30 7.32 -9.85 7.44
N SER A 31 6.50 -10.84 7.76
CA SER A 31 5.79 -11.69 6.79
C SER A 31 4.29 -11.36 6.67
N ALA A 32 3.82 -10.30 7.37
CA ALA A 32 2.42 -9.89 7.45
C ALA A 32 1.44 -11.00 7.92
N ASN A 33 1.92 -11.92 8.75
CA ASN A 33 1.12 -12.97 9.33
C ASN A 33 0.49 -12.56 10.67
N PRO A 34 -0.68 -13.11 11.05
CA PRO A 34 -1.29 -12.88 12.36
C PRO A 34 -0.52 -13.58 13.48
N GLY A 35 -0.80 -13.21 14.72
CA GLY A 35 -0.22 -13.86 15.91
C GLY A 35 0.92 -13.08 16.61
N ALA A 36 1.44 -12.01 16.00
CA ALA A 36 2.52 -11.21 16.59
C ALA A 36 2.12 -10.58 17.93
N GLU A 37 0.84 -10.16 18.10
CA GLU A 37 0.38 -9.50 19.33
C GLU A 37 0.49 -10.42 20.55
N GLN A 38 0.07 -11.68 20.42
CA GLN A 38 0.15 -12.67 21.49
C GLN A 38 1.60 -12.99 21.87
N ARG A 39 2.48 -13.06 20.86
CA ARG A 39 3.91 -13.27 21.08
C ARG A 39 4.56 -12.09 21.82
N LEU A 40 4.30 -10.86 21.39
CA LEU A 40 4.82 -9.65 22.06
C LEU A 40 4.27 -9.48 23.48
N ALA A 41 3.01 -9.85 23.71
CA ALA A 41 2.44 -9.85 25.05
C ALA A 41 3.17 -10.82 25.98
N ARG A 42 3.50 -12.04 25.53
CA ARG A 42 4.30 -13.01 26.29
C ARG A 42 5.73 -12.53 26.51
N ALA A 43 6.38 -11.98 25.49
CA ALA A 43 7.72 -11.41 25.61
C ALA A 43 7.79 -10.34 26.71
N SER A 44 6.82 -9.41 26.72
CA SER A 44 6.72 -8.35 27.74
C SER A 44 6.32 -8.86 29.13
N ALA A 45 5.59 -9.99 29.22
CA ALA A 45 5.24 -10.61 30.49
C ALA A 45 6.44 -11.34 31.11
N ASN A 46 7.26 -12.02 30.28
CA ASN A 46 8.46 -12.75 30.70
C ASN A 46 9.65 -11.82 31.00
N ASP A 47 9.68 -10.62 30.40
CA ASP A 47 10.65 -9.57 30.67
C ASP A 47 9.98 -8.19 30.50
N PRO A 48 9.47 -7.59 31.58
CA PRO A 48 8.81 -6.27 31.53
C PRO A 48 9.75 -5.11 31.12
N ASP A 49 11.06 -5.28 31.27
CA ASP A 49 12.10 -4.32 30.90
C ASP A 49 12.65 -4.55 29.47
N PHE A 50 12.03 -5.43 28.68
CA PHE A 50 12.45 -5.73 27.32
C PHE A 50 12.00 -4.64 26.33
N ALA A 51 12.83 -3.61 26.13
CA ALA A 51 12.53 -2.44 25.33
C ALA A 51 12.16 -2.76 23.87
N LEU A 52 12.86 -3.72 23.23
CA LEU A 52 12.55 -4.12 21.85
C LEU A 52 11.18 -4.76 21.70
N ALA A 53 10.69 -5.51 22.70
CA ALA A 53 9.33 -6.07 22.66
C ALA A 53 8.28 -4.97 22.72
N HIS A 54 8.48 -3.95 23.55
CA HIS A 54 7.55 -2.81 23.65
C HIS A 54 7.51 -1.99 22.36
N ILE A 55 8.66 -1.71 21.73
CA ILE A 55 8.69 -0.92 20.49
C ILE A 55 8.17 -1.71 19.28
N ALA A 56 8.40 -3.02 19.20
CA ALA A 56 7.80 -3.88 18.20
C ALA A 56 6.26 -3.93 18.34
N ASN A 57 5.76 -3.96 19.58
CA ASN A 57 4.32 -3.84 19.84
C ASN A 57 3.77 -2.46 19.44
N ALA A 58 4.52 -1.38 19.65
CA ALA A 58 4.13 -0.05 19.17
C ALA A 58 3.99 -0.05 17.64
N ARG A 59 4.93 -0.67 16.91
CA ARG A 59 4.85 -0.81 15.45
C ARG A 59 3.64 -1.65 15.01
N LEU A 60 3.37 -2.78 15.65
CA LEU A 60 2.20 -3.61 15.38
C LEU A 60 0.89 -2.83 15.55
N LEU A 61 0.75 -2.10 16.65
CA LEU A 61 -0.43 -1.30 16.95
C LEU A 61 -0.60 -0.15 15.95
N GLN A 62 0.50 0.48 15.51
CA GLN A 62 0.49 1.48 14.45
C GLN A 62 -0.04 0.89 13.13
N LEU A 63 0.43 -0.29 12.71
CA LEU A 63 -0.04 -0.98 11.50
C LEU A 63 -1.54 -1.31 11.56
N ARG A 64 -2.08 -1.49 12.77
CA ARG A 64 -3.51 -1.73 13.02
C ARG A 64 -4.33 -0.44 13.25
N ALA A 65 -3.72 0.74 13.06
CA ALA A 65 -4.33 2.05 13.31
C ALA A 65 -4.79 2.28 14.78
N ARG A 66 -4.23 1.51 15.75
CA ARG A 66 -4.48 1.66 17.20
C ARG A 66 -3.50 2.68 17.81
N MET A 67 -3.57 3.92 17.34
CA MET A 67 -2.56 4.95 17.61
C MET A 67 -2.38 5.34 19.08
N PRO A 68 -3.45 5.47 19.91
CA PRO A 68 -3.27 5.75 21.34
C PRO A 68 -2.44 4.67 22.06
N GLU A 69 -2.71 3.40 21.76
CA GLU A 69 -2.01 2.26 22.33
C GLU A 69 -0.58 2.14 21.77
N ALA A 70 -0.39 2.43 20.47
CA ALA A 70 0.93 2.46 19.87
C ALA A 70 1.84 3.50 20.55
N ARG A 71 1.33 4.70 20.82
CA ARG A 71 2.08 5.76 21.54
C ARG A 71 2.40 5.34 22.98
N ALA A 72 1.47 4.69 23.67
CA ALA A 72 1.73 4.20 25.01
C ALA A 72 2.81 3.10 25.06
N ALA A 73 2.81 2.19 24.08
CA ALA A 73 3.84 1.17 23.95
C ALA A 73 5.22 1.78 23.58
N ALA A 74 5.25 2.75 22.69
CA ALA A 74 6.49 3.48 22.36
C ALA A 74 7.06 4.22 23.57
N ALA A 75 6.23 4.89 24.36
CA ALA A 75 6.66 5.58 25.57
C ALA A 75 7.28 4.63 26.63
N ARG A 76 6.75 3.39 26.75
CA ARG A 76 7.35 2.37 27.60
C ARG A 76 8.74 1.97 27.11
N ALA A 77 8.92 1.77 25.81
CA ALA A 77 10.22 1.47 25.22
C ALA A 77 11.22 2.62 25.43
N GLU A 78 10.79 3.85 25.20
CA GLU A 78 11.61 5.06 25.40
C GLU A 78 12.08 5.22 26.87
N ALA A 79 11.23 4.87 27.85
CA ALA A 79 11.61 4.88 29.27
C ALA A 79 12.74 3.89 29.61
N LEU A 80 12.96 2.88 28.78
CA LEU A 80 14.03 1.87 28.94
C LEU A 80 15.28 2.19 28.09
N ARG A 81 15.27 3.28 27.31
CA ARG A 81 16.27 3.63 26.30
C ARG A 81 17.71 3.63 26.85
N ASP A 82 17.93 4.10 28.08
CA ASP A 82 19.26 4.17 28.67
C ASP A 82 19.82 2.83 29.15
N ARG A 83 18.99 1.79 29.16
CA ARG A 83 19.37 0.43 29.59
C ARG A 83 19.75 -0.49 28.44
N VAL A 84 19.67 -0.03 27.19
CA VAL A 84 19.91 -0.84 25.99
C VAL A 84 21.15 -0.39 25.22
N SER A 85 21.63 -1.23 24.30
CA SER A 85 22.79 -0.96 23.45
C SER A 85 22.58 0.24 22.53
N LEU A 86 23.66 0.79 21.94
CA LEU A 86 23.58 1.87 20.95
C LEU A 86 22.77 1.48 19.72
N ARG A 87 22.86 0.22 19.26
CA ARG A 87 22.02 -0.29 18.17
C ARG A 87 20.55 -0.21 18.54
N GLU A 88 20.20 -0.72 19.69
CA GLU A 88 18.82 -0.76 20.14
C GLU A 88 18.25 0.65 20.39
N LYS A 89 19.08 1.61 20.86
CA LYS A 89 18.66 3.02 20.94
C LYS A 89 18.22 3.55 19.58
N GLY A 90 19.02 3.34 18.52
CA GLY A 90 18.65 3.77 17.17
C GLY A 90 17.42 3.05 16.63
N HIS A 91 17.26 1.76 16.94
CA HIS A 91 16.05 0.99 16.61
C HIS A 91 14.79 1.57 17.27
N LEU A 92 14.87 1.89 18.58
CA LEU A 92 13.77 2.52 19.32
C LEU A 92 13.42 3.89 18.74
N ASP A 93 14.44 4.76 18.54
CA ASP A 93 14.28 6.14 18.11
C ASP A 93 13.55 6.22 16.74
N ALA A 94 13.94 5.37 15.77
CA ALA A 94 13.33 5.34 14.45
C ALA A 94 11.84 4.96 14.49
N ILE A 95 11.48 3.91 15.25
CA ILE A 95 10.09 3.46 15.33
C ILE A 95 9.26 4.44 16.17
N ALA A 96 9.80 4.97 17.26
CA ALA A 96 9.10 5.94 18.10
C ALA A 96 8.80 7.24 17.31
N ALA A 97 9.74 7.74 16.50
CA ALA A 97 9.50 8.89 15.62
C ALA A 97 8.36 8.61 14.61
N ALA A 98 8.35 7.42 13.99
CA ALA A 98 7.27 7.02 13.09
C ALA A 98 5.90 6.92 13.80
N VAL A 99 5.86 6.40 15.02
CA VAL A 99 4.63 6.31 15.84
C VAL A 99 4.14 7.69 16.27
N ARG A 100 5.03 8.65 16.53
CA ARG A 100 4.66 10.05 16.80
C ARG A 100 4.10 10.77 15.56
N GLY A 101 4.35 10.27 14.36
CA GLY A 101 3.94 10.88 13.10
C GLY A 101 5.02 11.82 12.50
N SER A 102 6.25 11.81 13.03
CA SER A 102 7.38 12.59 12.53
C SER A 102 8.03 11.86 11.33
N ALA A 103 7.35 11.81 10.18
CA ALA A 103 7.74 10.95 9.05
C ALA A 103 9.15 11.27 8.50
N THR A 104 9.51 12.55 8.36
CA THR A 104 10.82 12.97 7.87
C THR A 104 11.93 12.57 8.85
N GLU A 105 11.76 12.88 10.14
CA GLU A 105 12.68 12.46 11.21
C GLU A 105 12.85 10.94 11.25
N ALA A 106 11.75 10.20 11.18
CA ALA A 106 11.77 8.74 11.19
C ALA A 106 12.57 8.18 9.99
N LEU A 107 12.40 8.75 8.80
CA LEU A 107 13.14 8.32 7.60
C LEU A 107 14.64 8.59 7.73
N ASP A 108 15.03 9.76 8.27
CA ASP A 108 16.44 10.11 8.50
C ASP A 108 17.07 9.20 9.55
N LEU A 109 16.33 8.87 10.63
CA LEU A 109 16.77 7.91 11.64
C LEU A 109 16.90 6.50 11.06
N VAL A 110 15.96 6.05 10.23
CA VAL A 110 16.06 4.73 9.56
C VAL A 110 17.31 4.66 8.69
N ARG A 111 17.59 5.67 7.87
CA ARG A 111 18.75 5.71 6.98
C ARG A 111 20.06 5.70 7.77
N SER A 112 20.17 6.57 8.78
CA SER A 112 21.35 6.65 9.65
C SER A 112 21.58 5.34 10.40
N HIS A 113 20.50 4.69 10.87
CA HIS A 113 20.59 3.41 11.54
C HIS A 113 21.00 2.28 10.59
N ALA A 114 20.40 2.20 9.40
CA ALA A 114 20.71 1.17 8.41
C ALA A 114 22.15 1.27 7.86
N ALA A 115 22.73 2.46 7.80
CA ALA A 115 24.11 2.65 7.39
C ALA A 115 25.10 1.99 8.37
N VAL A 116 24.77 1.88 9.66
CA VAL A 116 25.61 1.26 10.69
C VAL A 116 25.18 -0.19 10.99
N TYR A 117 23.88 -0.43 10.97
CA TYR A 117 23.25 -1.73 11.29
C TYR A 117 22.35 -2.21 10.14
N PRO A 118 22.93 -2.56 8.98
CA PRO A 118 22.19 -2.82 7.74
C PRO A 118 21.20 -3.98 7.85
N ARG A 119 21.39 -4.89 8.81
CA ARG A 119 20.56 -6.08 9.01
C ARG A 119 19.43 -5.90 10.05
N ASP A 120 19.26 -4.71 10.61
CA ASP A 120 18.16 -4.45 11.55
C ASP A 120 16.85 -4.23 10.80
N ALA A 121 16.14 -5.34 10.56
CA ALA A 121 15.00 -5.42 9.65
C ALA A 121 13.81 -4.55 10.07
N LEU A 122 13.45 -4.55 11.36
CA LEU A 122 12.21 -3.91 11.79
C LEU A 122 12.22 -2.38 11.59
N PRO A 123 13.27 -1.62 12.00
CA PRO A 123 13.35 -0.20 11.64
C PRO A 123 13.46 0.02 10.12
N LEU A 124 14.24 -0.80 9.40
CA LEU A 124 14.36 -0.68 7.94
C LEU A 124 13.01 -0.85 7.25
N SER A 125 12.15 -1.73 7.75
CA SER A 125 10.80 -1.95 7.21
C SER A 125 9.92 -0.70 7.17
N LEU A 126 10.20 0.30 8.01
CA LEU A 126 9.47 1.58 8.01
C LEU A 126 9.64 2.35 6.70
N ALA A 127 10.81 2.26 6.06
CA ALA A 127 11.09 2.98 4.81
C ALA A 127 10.46 2.32 3.58
N LEU A 128 10.14 1.01 3.65
CA LEU A 128 9.86 0.15 2.51
C LEU A 128 8.35 -0.08 2.27
N GLY A 129 8.02 -0.45 1.04
CA GLY A 129 6.66 -0.74 0.62
C GLY A 129 5.87 0.51 0.21
N VAL A 130 4.66 0.28 -0.31
CA VAL A 130 3.78 1.33 -0.84
C VAL A 130 3.29 2.31 0.22
N PHE A 131 3.21 1.88 1.46
CA PHE A 131 2.77 2.65 2.62
C PHE A 131 3.92 2.91 3.61
N GLY A 132 5.17 2.69 3.17
CA GLY A 132 6.36 3.04 3.93
C GLY A 132 6.66 4.55 3.87
N LEU A 133 7.64 4.98 4.67
CA LEU A 133 8.05 6.38 4.76
C LEU A 133 8.50 6.95 3.41
N LEU A 134 9.17 6.14 2.57
CA LEU A 134 9.51 6.55 1.19
C LEU A 134 8.26 6.64 0.31
N GLY A 135 7.34 5.68 0.40
CA GLY A 135 6.10 5.66 -0.37
C GLY A 135 5.23 6.90 -0.12
N PHE A 136 5.12 7.34 1.13
CA PHE A 136 4.33 8.53 1.52
C PHE A 136 5.14 9.81 1.64
N SER A 137 6.39 9.83 1.16
CA SER A 137 7.25 11.03 1.22
C SER A 137 6.85 12.16 0.30
N GLY A 138 5.91 11.94 -0.62
CA GLY A 138 5.54 12.91 -1.66
C GLY A 138 6.55 12.99 -2.81
N ARG A 139 7.52 12.09 -2.90
CA ARG A 139 8.47 11.99 -4.02
C ARG A 139 7.79 11.32 -5.22
N VAL A 140 8.11 11.78 -6.42
CA VAL A 140 7.67 11.10 -7.65
C VAL A 140 8.49 9.83 -7.93
N ASP A 141 9.75 9.80 -7.47
CA ASP A 141 10.73 8.73 -7.64
C ASP A 141 10.84 7.82 -6.39
N HIS A 142 9.76 7.65 -5.64
CA HIS A 142 9.81 6.89 -4.38
C HIS A 142 10.12 5.39 -4.57
N HIS A 143 9.81 4.81 -5.74
CA HIS A 143 10.17 3.42 -6.06
C HIS A 143 11.67 3.29 -6.34
N GLU A 144 12.23 4.19 -7.13
CA GLU A 144 13.66 4.27 -7.42
C GLU A 144 14.47 4.53 -6.15
N ALA A 145 13.97 5.40 -5.26
CA ALA A 145 14.60 5.68 -3.97
C ALA A 145 14.63 4.44 -3.06
N GLN A 146 13.57 3.61 -3.08
CA GLN A 146 13.54 2.34 -2.36
C GLN A 146 14.52 1.33 -2.98
N LEU A 147 14.54 1.23 -4.32
CA LEU A 147 15.48 0.34 -5.00
C LEU A 147 16.92 0.71 -4.69
N ALA A 148 17.27 2.00 -4.77
CA ALA A 148 18.63 2.47 -4.46
C ALA A 148 19.06 2.12 -3.01
N LEU A 149 18.17 2.35 -2.03
CA LEU A 149 18.42 1.98 -0.63
C LEU A 149 18.65 0.47 -0.48
N LEU A 150 17.82 -0.35 -1.11
CA LEU A 150 17.95 -1.81 -1.03
C LEU A 150 19.19 -2.33 -1.76
N GLN A 151 19.56 -1.75 -2.90
CA GLN A 151 20.79 -2.10 -3.61
C GLN A 151 22.04 -1.79 -2.79
N GLU A 152 22.07 -0.66 -2.08
CA GLU A 152 23.14 -0.29 -1.17
C GLU A 152 23.32 -1.31 -0.04
N LEU A 153 22.21 -1.78 0.54
CA LEU A 153 22.19 -2.71 1.67
C LEU A 153 22.37 -4.18 1.26
N ALA A 154 22.13 -4.54 0.01
CA ALA A 154 22.09 -5.92 -0.49
C ALA A 154 23.33 -6.77 -0.13
N PRO A 155 24.58 -6.24 -0.16
CA PRO A 155 25.75 -7.04 0.21
C PRO A 155 25.71 -7.61 1.63
N SER A 156 24.94 -7.00 2.54
CA SER A 156 24.82 -7.42 3.94
C SER A 156 23.77 -8.52 4.18
N TRP A 157 22.87 -8.81 3.20
CA TRP A 157 21.67 -9.61 3.45
C TRP A 157 21.71 -11.03 2.89
N GLY A 158 22.44 -11.29 1.82
CA GLY A 158 22.52 -12.62 1.19
C GLY A 158 21.14 -13.14 0.76
N GLU A 159 20.79 -14.37 1.19
CA GLU A 159 19.54 -15.07 0.79
C GLU A 159 18.42 -14.88 1.81
N ASP A 160 18.40 -13.80 2.58
CA ASP A 160 17.32 -13.54 3.53
C ASP A 160 15.99 -13.35 2.81
N TRP A 161 14.98 -14.16 3.16
CA TRP A 161 13.68 -14.18 2.50
C TRP A 161 12.94 -12.85 2.56
N TRP A 162 13.03 -12.11 3.67
CA TRP A 162 12.38 -10.83 3.82
C TRP A 162 13.00 -9.77 2.91
N PHE A 163 14.33 -9.68 2.92
CA PHE A 163 15.06 -8.71 2.12
C PHE A 163 14.92 -8.99 0.61
N LEU A 164 15.05 -10.24 0.20
CA LEU A 164 14.87 -10.64 -1.21
C LEU A 164 13.50 -10.26 -1.74
N GLY A 165 12.45 -10.39 -0.92
CA GLY A 165 11.11 -9.97 -1.28
C GLY A 165 11.04 -8.48 -1.59
N TYR A 166 11.49 -7.61 -0.69
CA TYR A 166 11.46 -6.16 -0.91
C TYR A 166 12.37 -5.69 -2.04
N LEU A 167 13.56 -6.27 -2.19
CA LEU A 167 14.45 -5.98 -3.31
C LEU A 167 13.80 -6.40 -4.64
N GLY A 168 13.19 -7.56 -4.68
CA GLY A 168 12.46 -8.04 -5.86
C GLY A 168 11.27 -7.15 -6.21
N TRP A 169 10.48 -6.75 -5.22
CA TRP A 169 9.39 -5.83 -5.43
C TRP A 169 9.85 -4.46 -5.95
N ALA A 170 10.93 -3.91 -5.41
CA ALA A 170 11.48 -2.64 -5.89
C ALA A 170 11.94 -2.73 -7.36
N TYR A 171 12.52 -3.85 -7.78
CA TYR A 171 12.83 -4.09 -9.20
C TYR A 171 11.55 -4.18 -10.07
N ILE A 172 10.49 -4.84 -9.58
CA ILE A 172 9.21 -4.95 -10.32
C ILE A 172 8.61 -3.56 -10.53
N GLU A 173 8.47 -2.76 -9.48
CA GLU A 173 7.87 -1.42 -9.54
C GLU A 173 8.72 -0.39 -10.33
N THR A 174 10.01 -0.67 -10.56
CA THR A 174 10.90 0.15 -11.42
C THR A 174 11.07 -0.42 -12.84
N GLY A 175 10.27 -1.44 -13.22
CA GLY A 175 10.21 -1.98 -14.58
C GLY A 175 11.14 -3.16 -14.85
N ALA A 176 12.02 -3.55 -13.95
CA ALA A 176 12.87 -4.73 -14.10
C ALA A 176 12.15 -6.01 -13.62
N VAL A 177 10.97 -6.27 -14.21
CA VAL A 177 9.98 -7.26 -13.76
C VAL A 177 10.56 -8.67 -13.64
N GLU A 178 11.33 -9.14 -14.63
CA GLU A 178 11.92 -10.48 -14.61
C GLU A 178 12.95 -10.66 -13.49
N ILE A 179 13.80 -9.64 -13.26
CA ILE A 179 14.79 -9.67 -12.19
C ILE A 179 14.07 -9.74 -10.84
N GLY A 180 13.09 -8.83 -10.65
CA GLY A 180 12.32 -8.77 -9.42
C GLY A 180 11.54 -10.05 -9.16
N THR A 181 10.89 -10.61 -10.18
CA THR A 181 10.16 -11.88 -10.06
C THR A 181 11.02 -13.03 -9.55
N ARG A 182 12.23 -13.21 -10.11
CA ARG A 182 13.17 -14.26 -9.63
C ARG A 182 13.57 -14.07 -8.16
N LEU A 183 13.78 -12.82 -7.72
CA LEU A 183 14.09 -12.53 -6.31
C LEU A 183 12.91 -12.84 -5.39
N VAL A 184 11.71 -12.48 -5.79
CA VAL A 184 10.49 -12.77 -5.02
C VAL A 184 10.22 -14.29 -4.95
N GLU A 185 10.45 -15.04 -6.02
CA GLU A 185 10.34 -16.50 -6.00
C GLU A 185 11.35 -17.15 -5.04
N ARG A 186 12.57 -16.63 -4.96
CA ARG A 186 13.55 -17.05 -3.93
C ARG A 186 13.10 -16.69 -2.52
N SER A 187 12.47 -15.51 -2.34
CA SER A 187 11.84 -15.12 -1.07
C SER A 187 10.77 -16.12 -0.63
N LEU A 188 9.86 -16.49 -1.54
CA LEU A 188 8.81 -17.49 -1.29
C LEU A 188 9.37 -18.89 -1.04
N ALA A 189 10.46 -19.28 -1.71
CA ALA A 189 11.15 -20.54 -1.45
C ALA A 189 11.75 -20.57 -0.03
N GLY A 190 12.27 -19.44 0.46
CA GLY A 190 12.80 -19.30 1.82
C GLY A 190 11.72 -19.22 2.89
N ASN A 191 10.57 -18.63 2.57
CA ASN A 191 9.40 -18.54 3.46
C ASN A 191 8.09 -18.57 2.66
N PRO A 192 7.51 -19.75 2.39
CA PRO A 192 6.28 -19.89 1.62
C PRO A 192 5.05 -19.17 2.21
N ARG A 193 5.08 -18.87 3.50
CA ARG A 193 4.02 -18.13 4.21
C ARG A 193 4.25 -16.61 4.26
N ASN A 194 5.25 -16.09 3.57
CA ASN A 194 5.50 -14.64 3.50
C ASN A 194 4.43 -13.96 2.62
N ALA A 195 3.42 -13.34 3.26
CA ALA A 195 2.34 -12.66 2.55
C ALA A 195 2.82 -11.41 1.80
N HIS A 196 3.89 -10.74 2.27
CA HIS A 196 4.51 -9.67 1.49
C HIS A 196 5.11 -10.22 0.19
N ALA A 197 5.83 -11.36 0.23
CA ALA A 197 6.38 -11.95 -0.99
C ALA A 197 5.29 -12.46 -1.93
N ALA A 198 4.21 -13.04 -1.41
CA ALA A 198 3.05 -13.40 -2.23
C ALA A 198 2.45 -12.15 -2.94
N HIS A 199 2.29 -11.04 -2.22
CA HIS A 199 1.84 -9.78 -2.77
C HIS A 199 2.82 -9.23 -3.83
N GLN A 200 4.11 -9.27 -3.55
CA GLN A 200 5.15 -8.84 -4.50
C GLN A 200 5.18 -9.70 -5.76
N ARG A 201 4.91 -11.01 -5.65
CA ARG A 201 4.76 -11.90 -6.82
C ARG A 201 3.55 -11.53 -7.67
N VAL A 202 2.46 -11.13 -7.02
CA VAL A 202 1.24 -10.64 -7.68
C VAL A 202 1.53 -9.39 -8.54
N HIS A 203 2.37 -8.47 -8.05
CA HIS A 203 2.82 -7.33 -8.84
C HIS A 203 3.63 -7.76 -10.07
N GLY A 204 4.44 -8.82 -9.97
CA GLY A 204 5.10 -9.40 -11.14
C GLY A 204 4.11 -9.87 -12.21
N PHE A 205 3.05 -10.54 -11.84
CA PHE A 205 1.96 -10.93 -12.76
C PHE A 205 1.22 -9.72 -13.33
N PHE A 206 0.96 -8.71 -12.49
CA PHE A 206 0.28 -7.49 -12.92
C PHE A 206 1.12 -6.74 -13.96
N GLU A 207 2.40 -6.49 -13.71
CA GLU A 207 3.29 -5.75 -14.60
C GLU A 207 3.64 -6.53 -15.89
N SER A 208 3.60 -7.87 -15.88
CA SER A 208 3.73 -8.68 -17.08
C SER A 208 2.43 -8.84 -17.88
N GLY A 209 1.28 -8.41 -17.34
CA GLY A 209 -0.04 -8.62 -17.96
C GLY A 209 -0.56 -10.05 -17.89
N ASP A 210 0.06 -10.91 -17.09
CA ASP A 210 -0.37 -12.32 -16.92
C ASP A 210 -1.48 -12.44 -15.85
N ALA A 211 -2.67 -11.97 -16.21
CA ALA A 211 -3.84 -12.05 -15.33
C ALA A 211 -4.25 -13.49 -15.02
N ALA A 212 -4.03 -14.43 -15.94
CA ALA A 212 -4.37 -15.82 -15.73
C ALA A 212 -3.45 -16.49 -14.72
N GLY A 213 -2.13 -16.27 -14.87
CA GLY A 213 -1.14 -16.77 -13.90
C GLY A 213 -1.31 -16.13 -12.53
N GLY A 214 -1.60 -14.83 -12.47
CA GLY A 214 -1.86 -14.12 -11.20
C GLY A 214 -3.10 -14.64 -10.47
N ALA A 215 -4.20 -14.88 -11.18
CA ALA A 215 -5.41 -15.49 -10.62
C ALA A 215 -5.14 -16.90 -10.09
N ALA A 216 -4.51 -17.75 -10.90
CA ALA A 216 -4.19 -19.12 -10.51
C ALA A 216 -3.26 -19.18 -9.28
N PHE A 217 -2.26 -18.30 -9.22
CA PHE A 217 -1.38 -18.19 -8.05
C PHE A 217 -2.14 -17.83 -6.79
N LEU A 218 -3.00 -16.80 -6.84
CA LEU A 218 -3.77 -16.38 -5.67
C LEU A 218 -4.85 -17.37 -5.26
N GLU A 219 -5.51 -18.03 -6.20
CA GLU A 219 -6.47 -19.10 -5.89
C GLU A 219 -5.82 -20.29 -5.17
N ALA A 220 -4.55 -20.58 -5.48
CA ALA A 220 -3.78 -21.61 -4.78
C ALA A 220 -3.23 -21.13 -3.42
N TRP A 221 -2.82 -19.87 -3.30
CA TRP A 221 -2.11 -19.37 -2.11
C TRP A 221 -3.03 -18.85 -1.00
N LEU A 222 -4.13 -18.14 -1.36
CA LEU A 222 -5.04 -17.49 -0.39
C LEU A 222 -5.75 -18.45 0.57
N PRO A 223 -6.15 -19.67 0.19
CA PRO A 223 -6.84 -20.59 1.12
C PRO A 223 -6.06 -20.92 2.39
N ASP A 224 -4.73 -20.88 2.32
CA ASP A 224 -3.84 -21.15 3.46
C ASP A 224 -3.46 -19.88 4.25
N TYR A 225 -3.93 -18.70 3.82
CA TYR A 225 -3.65 -17.44 4.49
C TYR A 225 -4.83 -16.98 5.33
N ASP A 226 -4.58 -16.77 6.61
CA ASP A 226 -5.62 -16.36 7.56
C ASP A 226 -6.29 -15.03 7.15
N ARG A 227 -7.62 -14.98 7.22
CA ARG A 227 -8.41 -13.77 6.91
C ARG A 227 -8.06 -12.58 7.83
N ALA A 228 -7.57 -12.84 9.05
CA ALA A 228 -7.03 -11.82 9.96
C ALA A 228 -5.61 -11.35 9.58
N GLY A 229 -4.99 -11.94 8.58
CA GLY A 229 -3.71 -11.52 8.05
C GLY A 229 -3.80 -10.14 7.42
N GLN A 230 -2.77 -9.33 7.65
CA GLN A 230 -2.75 -7.92 7.25
C GLN A 230 -3.08 -7.68 5.76
N LEU A 231 -2.69 -8.60 4.88
CA LEU A 231 -2.82 -8.47 3.42
C LEU A 231 -3.95 -9.30 2.81
N HIS A 232 -4.76 -10.01 3.59
CA HIS A 232 -5.79 -10.90 3.02
C HIS A 232 -6.79 -10.14 2.13
N CYS A 233 -7.32 -9.01 2.61
CA CYS A 233 -8.21 -8.14 1.83
C CYS A 233 -7.53 -7.68 0.53
N HIS A 234 -6.28 -7.22 0.62
CA HIS A 234 -5.54 -6.65 -0.50
C HIS A 234 -5.14 -7.70 -1.55
N LEU A 235 -4.73 -8.90 -1.13
CA LEU A 235 -4.49 -10.01 -2.05
C LEU A 235 -5.79 -10.46 -2.73
N SER A 236 -6.91 -10.46 -2.01
CA SER A 236 -8.23 -10.72 -2.60
C SER A 236 -8.63 -9.63 -3.60
N TRP A 237 -8.28 -8.36 -3.35
CA TRP A 237 -8.47 -7.27 -4.29
C TRP A 237 -7.66 -7.48 -5.58
N HIS A 238 -6.41 -7.88 -5.49
CA HIS A 238 -5.62 -8.23 -6.68
C HIS A 238 -6.26 -9.40 -7.46
N LEU A 239 -6.76 -10.43 -6.76
CA LEU A 239 -7.47 -11.52 -7.42
C LEU A 239 -8.71 -11.00 -8.16
N ALA A 240 -9.49 -10.13 -7.53
CA ALA A 240 -10.65 -9.51 -8.19
C ALA A 240 -10.26 -8.67 -9.41
N LEU A 241 -9.12 -7.95 -9.38
CA LEU A 241 -8.60 -7.21 -10.54
C LEU A 241 -8.17 -8.15 -11.68
N PHE A 242 -7.53 -9.28 -11.38
CA PHE A 242 -7.21 -10.29 -12.39
C PHE A 242 -8.47 -10.88 -13.01
N GLU A 243 -9.52 -11.15 -12.23
CA GLU A 243 -10.78 -11.64 -12.75
C GLU A 243 -11.49 -10.59 -13.63
N LEU A 244 -11.42 -9.29 -13.27
CA LEU A 244 -11.89 -8.21 -14.14
C LEU A 244 -11.11 -8.13 -15.45
N ALA A 245 -9.78 -8.30 -15.40
CA ALA A 245 -8.93 -8.29 -16.60
C ALA A 245 -9.22 -9.49 -17.54
N ARG A 246 -9.67 -10.62 -16.98
CA ARG A 246 -10.09 -11.82 -17.71
C ARG A 246 -11.54 -11.76 -18.20
N GLY A 247 -12.29 -10.71 -17.86
CA GLY A 247 -13.71 -10.57 -18.20
C GLY A 247 -14.68 -11.34 -17.26
N ASN A 248 -14.20 -11.90 -16.16
CA ASN A 248 -14.98 -12.69 -15.21
C ASN A 248 -15.61 -11.79 -14.12
N SER A 249 -16.46 -10.84 -14.52
CA SER A 249 -17.05 -9.86 -13.61
C SER A 249 -17.85 -10.48 -12.45
N ASP A 250 -18.61 -11.55 -12.69
CA ASP A 250 -19.37 -12.24 -11.62
C ASP A 250 -18.44 -12.79 -10.54
N ARG A 251 -17.30 -13.39 -10.95
CA ARG A 251 -16.30 -13.91 -10.01
C ARG A 251 -15.64 -12.77 -9.24
N ALA A 252 -15.26 -11.68 -9.92
CA ALA A 252 -14.69 -10.49 -9.28
C ALA A 252 -15.66 -9.89 -8.24
N ARG A 253 -16.95 -9.81 -8.56
CA ARG A 253 -17.99 -9.37 -7.62
C ARG A 253 -18.13 -10.29 -6.41
N ALA A 254 -18.12 -11.61 -6.64
CA ALA A 254 -18.19 -12.57 -5.54
C ALA A 254 -17.01 -12.42 -4.57
N ILE A 255 -15.77 -12.21 -5.08
CA ILE A 255 -14.58 -11.97 -4.27
C ILE A 255 -14.72 -10.65 -3.49
N TYR A 256 -15.22 -9.58 -4.13
CA TYR A 256 -15.48 -8.31 -3.46
C TYR A 256 -16.40 -8.48 -2.25
N LEU A 257 -17.53 -9.13 -2.45
CA LEU A 257 -18.56 -9.34 -1.41
C LEU A 257 -18.07 -10.24 -0.28
N ASP A 258 -17.22 -11.24 -0.56
CA ASP A 258 -16.73 -12.18 0.44
C ASP A 258 -15.52 -11.66 1.23
N SER A 259 -14.62 -10.91 0.59
CA SER A 259 -13.27 -10.69 1.15
C SER A 259 -12.80 -9.24 1.16
N ILE A 260 -13.44 -8.30 0.42
CA ILE A 260 -12.89 -6.94 0.24
C ILE A 260 -13.72 -5.87 0.93
N ARG A 261 -15.06 -5.91 0.81
CA ARG A 261 -15.92 -4.85 1.35
C ARG A 261 -15.69 -4.63 2.85
N PRO A 262 -15.91 -3.40 3.36
CA PRO A 262 -15.54 -3.03 4.74
C PRO A 262 -16.13 -3.90 5.84
N SER A 263 -17.34 -4.44 5.67
CA SER A 263 -18.02 -5.27 6.69
C SER A 263 -17.39 -6.66 6.88
N VAL A 264 -16.61 -7.13 5.92
CA VAL A 264 -15.99 -8.47 5.97
C VAL A 264 -14.46 -8.40 6.09
N ALA A 265 -13.83 -7.31 5.63
CA ALA A 265 -12.39 -7.12 5.69
C ALA A 265 -11.90 -6.97 7.13
N GLN A 266 -10.83 -7.70 7.48
CA GLN A 266 -10.18 -7.62 8.79
C GLN A 266 -8.86 -6.83 8.74
N SER A 267 -8.59 -6.16 7.62
CA SER A 267 -7.41 -5.33 7.40
C SER A 267 -7.52 -3.96 8.09
N ALA A 268 -6.41 -3.21 8.11
CA ALA A 268 -6.43 -1.84 8.61
C ALA A 268 -7.41 -0.96 7.81
N PRO A 269 -8.08 0.02 8.45
CA PRO A 269 -9.17 0.81 7.83
C PRO A 269 -8.80 1.46 6.49
N MET A 270 -7.57 1.95 6.33
CA MET A 270 -7.13 2.58 5.09
C MET A 270 -7.07 1.58 3.94
N LEU A 271 -6.59 0.37 4.19
CA LEU A 271 -6.47 -0.66 3.16
C LEU A 271 -7.85 -1.11 2.70
N SER A 272 -8.76 -1.39 3.65
CA SER A 272 -10.15 -1.74 3.36
C SER A 272 -10.86 -0.64 2.55
N LEU A 273 -10.66 0.64 2.91
CA LEU A 273 -11.21 1.77 2.16
C LEU A 273 -10.68 1.82 0.73
N ALA A 274 -9.34 1.76 0.59
CA ALA A 274 -8.70 1.91 -0.71
C ALA A 274 -9.07 0.78 -1.68
N ASP A 275 -9.02 -0.46 -1.21
CA ASP A 275 -9.35 -1.63 -2.03
C ASP A 275 -10.81 -1.64 -2.44
N SER A 276 -11.73 -1.32 -1.51
CA SER A 276 -13.16 -1.26 -1.82
C SER A 276 -13.51 -0.12 -2.78
N ALA A 277 -13.08 1.10 -2.48
CA ALA A 277 -13.40 2.26 -3.31
C ALA A 277 -12.80 2.13 -4.71
N SER A 278 -11.53 1.70 -4.82
CA SER A 278 -10.89 1.54 -6.13
C SER A 278 -11.48 0.41 -6.96
N PHE A 279 -11.96 -0.67 -6.34
CA PHE A 279 -12.67 -1.75 -7.04
C PHE A 279 -14.01 -1.27 -7.60
N LEU A 280 -14.85 -0.66 -6.77
CA LEU A 280 -16.16 -0.17 -7.18
C LEU A 280 -16.06 0.94 -8.23
N TRP A 281 -15.04 1.82 -8.12
CA TRP A 281 -14.80 2.85 -9.11
C TRP A 281 -14.41 2.28 -10.47
N ARG A 282 -13.53 1.26 -10.51
CA ARG A 282 -13.22 0.53 -11.74
C ARG A 282 -14.44 -0.17 -12.33
N TRP A 283 -15.26 -0.79 -11.49
CA TRP A 283 -16.52 -1.41 -11.93
C TRP A 283 -17.38 -0.43 -12.71
N TRP A 284 -17.55 0.77 -12.18
CA TRP A 284 -18.27 1.84 -12.85
C TRP A 284 -17.57 2.35 -14.11
N LEU A 285 -16.26 2.62 -14.06
CA LEU A 285 -15.48 3.09 -15.21
C LEU A 285 -15.54 2.12 -16.38
N TYR A 286 -15.51 0.82 -16.11
CA TYR A 286 -15.52 -0.24 -17.11
C TYR A 286 -16.92 -0.52 -17.67
N GLY A 287 -17.96 0.12 -17.15
CA GLY A 287 -19.35 -0.03 -17.59
C GLY A 287 -19.93 -1.41 -17.31
N ILE A 288 -19.44 -2.10 -16.25
CA ILE A 288 -19.90 -3.44 -15.89
C ILE A 288 -21.30 -3.37 -15.29
N THR A 289 -22.18 -4.27 -15.71
CA THR A 289 -23.57 -4.39 -15.24
C THR A 289 -23.78 -5.68 -14.46
N PRO A 290 -24.67 -5.70 -13.43
CA PRO A 290 -25.40 -4.54 -12.91
C PRO A 290 -24.49 -3.54 -12.18
N PRO A 291 -24.89 -2.25 -12.06
CA PRO A 291 -24.18 -1.29 -11.23
C PRO A 291 -24.12 -1.74 -9.76
N LEU A 292 -23.04 -1.40 -9.06
CA LEU A 292 -22.86 -1.70 -7.64
C LEU A 292 -23.11 -0.45 -6.79
N GLU A 293 -24.26 0.18 -6.95
CA GLU A 293 -24.59 1.45 -6.29
C GLU A 293 -24.80 1.30 -4.78
N GLN A 294 -25.40 0.19 -4.36
CA GLN A 294 -25.69 -0.06 -2.94
C GLN A 294 -24.43 -0.32 -2.10
N GLU A 295 -23.40 -0.88 -2.71
CA GLU A 295 -22.12 -1.17 -2.06
C GLU A 295 -21.38 0.11 -1.66
N TRP A 296 -21.64 1.24 -2.33
CA TRP A 296 -21.02 2.52 -2.02
C TRP A 296 -21.43 3.11 -0.67
N ASP A 297 -22.65 2.86 -0.19
CA ASP A 297 -23.10 3.34 1.12
C ASP A 297 -22.26 2.76 2.26
N GLU A 298 -21.88 1.51 2.15
CA GLU A 298 -21.00 0.85 3.13
C GLU A 298 -19.60 1.47 3.11
N VAL A 299 -19.03 1.69 1.93
CA VAL A 299 -17.71 2.30 1.77
C VAL A 299 -17.69 3.74 2.28
N ALA A 300 -18.72 4.53 1.96
CA ALA A 300 -18.85 5.90 2.44
C ALA A 300 -19.02 5.97 3.97
N THR A 301 -19.79 5.05 4.55
CA THR A 301 -19.92 4.93 6.01
C THR A 301 -18.59 4.60 6.67
N HIS A 302 -17.83 3.69 6.09
CA HIS A 302 -16.48 3.35 6.54
C HIS A 302 -15.52 4.55 6.45
N ALA A 303 -15.55 5.30 5.33
CA ALA A 303 -14.77 6.51 5.14
C ALA A 303 -15.09 7.58 6.19
N ARG A 304 -16.37 7.89 6.42
CA ARG A 304 -16.80 8.86 7.43
C ARG A 304 -16.38 8.48 8.84
N ARG A 305 -16.41 7.18 9.16
CA ARG A 305 -16.03 6.67 10.48
C ARG A 305 -14.54 6.80 10.75
N HIS A 306 -13.69 6.47 9.78
CA HIS A 306 -12.25 6.32 9.98
C HIS A 306 -11.44 7.50 9.44
N PHE A 307 -11.96 8.22 8.45
CA PHE A 307 -11.31 9.32 7.76
C PHE A 307 -12.25 10.54 7.63
N PRO A 308 -12.82 11.03 8.76
CA PRO A 308 -13.80 12.13 8.74
C PRO A 308 -13.21 13.48 8.33
N ARG A 309 -11.88 13.61 8.32
CA ARG A 309 -11.15 14.83 7.99
C ARG A 309 -10.01 14.52 7.03
N ALA A 310 -9.66 15.48 6.20
CA ALA A 310 -8.46 15.42 5.36
C ALA A 310 -7.19 15.33 6.23
N GLY A 311 -6.22 14.50 5.82
CA GLY A 311 -4.98 14.29 6.57
C GLY A 311 -3.98 13.36 5.91
N LEU A 312 -4.45 12.38 5.14
CA LEU A 312 -3.60 11.39 4.48
C LEU A 312 -4.06 11.23 3.02
N ALA A 313 -3.31 11.82 2.08
CA ALA A 313 -3.67 11.89 0.67
C ALA A 313 -4.26 10.59 0.12
N PHE A 314 -3.60 9.45 0.35
CA PHE A 314 -4.04 8.16 -0.18
C PHE A 314 -5.42 7.74 0.36
N ALA A 315 -5.69 7.91 1.65
CA ALA A 315 -7.00 7.64 2.24
C ALA A 315 -8.05 8.65 1.77
N ASP A 316 -7.67 9.93 1.70
CA ASP A 316 -8.55 11.02 1.29
C ASP A 316 -9.04 10.88 -0.15
N LEU A 317 -8.17 10.41 -1.06
CA LEU A 317 -8.55 10.14 -2.44
C LEU A 317 -9.63 9.07 -2.52
N HIS A 318 -9.49 7.97 -1.79
CA HIS A 318 -10.46 6.87 -1.82
C HIS A 318 -11.77 7.22 -1.07
N ALA A 319 -11.67 8.01 0.00
CA ALA A 319 -12.85 8.59 0.65
C ALA A 319 -13.58 9.55 -0.29
N GLY A 320 -12.85 10.38 -1.05
CA GLY A 320 -13.41 11.26 -2.06
C GLY A 320 -14.12 10.51 -3.19
N LEU A 321 -13.61 9.35 -3.62
CA LEU A 321 -14.32 8.47 -4.56
C LEU A 321 -15.67 8.00 -3.98
N ALA A 322 -15.68 7.59 -2.71
CA ALA A 322 -16.90 7.11 -2.05
C ALA A 322 -17.94 8.25 -1.86
N GLU A 323 -17.50 9.42 -1.38
CA GLU A 323 -18.35 10.60 -1.24
C GLU A 323 -18.93 11.03 -2.59
N THR A 324 -18.11 11.01 -3.65
CA THR A 324 -18.52 11.31 -5.02
C THR A 324 -19.59 10.33 -5.52
N ALA A 325 -19.39 9.04 -5.32
CA ALA A 325 -20.27 7.99 -5.81
C ALA A 325 -21.68 8.07 -5.18
N ILE A 326 -21.78 8.42 -3.89
CA ILE A 326 -23.05 8.61 -3.20
C ILE A 326 -23.62 10.03 -3.38
N ARG A 327 -23.01 10.85 -4.22
CA ARG A 327 -23.40 12.24 -4.49
C ARG A 327 -23.38 13.17 -3.27
N ASP A 328 -22.51 12.92 -2.29
CA ASP A 328 -22.26 13.79 -1.14
C ASP A 328 -21.38 14.97 -1.57
N THR A 329 -21.99 15.94 -2.26
CA THR A 329 -21.29 17.10 -2.81
C THR A 329 -20.64 17.95 -1.72
N GLU A 330 -21.30 18.10 -0.56
CA GLU A 330 -20.76 18.86 0.57
C GLU A 330 -19.53 18.14 1.18
N GLY A 331 -19.60 16.82 1.35
CA GLY A 331 -18.47 15.99 1.81
C GLY A 331 -17.26 16.12 0.90
N VAL A 332 -17.46 15.99 -0.41
CA VAL A 332 -16.40 16.16 -1.42
C VAL A 332 -15.75 17.55 -1.34
N GLN A 333 -16.56 18.62 -1.29
CA GLN A 333 -16.03 20.00 -1.21
C GLN A 333 -15.28 20.25 0.10
N THR A 334 -15.79 19.72 1.21
CA THR A 334 -15.14 19.81 2.52
C THR A 334 -13.79 19.11 2.52
N ARG A 335 -13.71 17.93 1.89
CA ARG A 335 -12.46 17.17 1.75
C ARG A 335 -11.44 17.90 0.88
N ILE A 336 -11.85 18.39 -0.29
CA ILE A 336 -10.99 19.18 -1.18
C ILE A 336 -10.47 20.41 -0.45
N GLY A 337 -11.34 21.20 0.19
CA GLY A 337 -10.93 22.39 0.95
C GLY A 337 -10.02 22.07 2.15
N GLY A 338 -10.19 20.88 2.76
CA GLY A 338 -9.29 20.38 3.80
C GLY A 338 -7.90 20.03 3.24
N LEU A 339 -7.85 19.37 2.09
CA LEU A 339 -6.60 19.05 1.40
C LEU A 339 -5.87 20.30 0.93
N ASP A 340 -6.57 21.27 0.34
CA ASP A 340 -5.99 22.56 -0.09
C ASP A 340 -5.34 23.30 1.08
N ARG A 341 -6.02 23.35 2.23
CA ARG A 341 -5.46 23.95 3.45
C ARG A 341 -4.18 23.25 3.91
N LEU A 342 -4.16 21.90 3.92
CA LEU A 342 -2.95 21.14 4.26
C LEU A 342 -1.81 21.40 3.27
N VAL A 343 -2.11 21.64 1.99
CA VAL A 343 -1.11 22.04 0.98
C VAL A 343 -0.55 23.42 1.29
N GLU A 344 -1.42 24.39 1.60
CA GLU A 344 -1.02 25.77 1.95
C GLU A 344 -0.14 25.79 3.21
N GLU A 345 -0.44 24.93 4.18
CA GLU A 345 0.32 24.78 5.43
C GLU A 345 1.58 23.91 5.28
N ALA A 346 1.87 23.39 4.10
CA ALA A 346 2.96 22.44 3.80
C ALA A 346 2.91 21.15 4.65
N HIS A 347 1.71 20.71 5.05
CA HIS A 347 1.47 19.50 5.84
C HIS A 347 1.05 18.29 5.00
N LEU A 348 0.89 18.43 3.68
CA LEU A 348 0.54 17.35 2.77
C LEU A 348 1.71 17.06 1.82
N PRO A 349 2.50 15.98 2.04
CA PRO A 349 3.65 15.65 1.18
C PRO A 349 3.28 15.45 -0.29
N ALA A 350 2.10 14.90 -0.58
CA ALA A 350 1.59 14.74 -1.94
C ALA A 350 1.36 16.08 -2.67
N GLY A 351 1.19 17.18 -1.95
CA GLY A 351 0.96 18.49 -2.53
C GLY A 351 -0.38 18.59 -3.28
N LYS A 352 -0.43 19.45 -4.28
CA LYS A 352 -1.66 19.79 -5.03
C LYS A 352 -2.27 18.64 -5.83
N VAL A 353 -1.56 17.54 -6.03
CA VAL A 353 -2.09 16.39 -6.78
C VAL A 353 -3.30 15.78 -6.09
N ALA A 354 -3.32 15.70 -4.75
CA ALA A 354 -4.41 15.07 -4.02
C ALA A 354 -5.76 15.82 -4.17
N PRO A 355 -5.88 17.14 -3.89
CA PRO A 355 -7.14 17.86 -4.14
C PRO A 355 -7.54 17.85 -5.63
N ALA A 356 -6.58 17.89 -6.56
CA ALA A 356 -6.86 17.84 -8.00
C ALA A 356 -7.48 16.49 -8.41
N LEU A 357 -6.97 15.36 -7.92
CA LEU A 357 -7.53 14.04 -8.22
C LEU A 357 -8.96 13.89 -7.65
N CYS A 358 -9.24 14.38 -6.43
CA CYS A 358 -10.61 14.41 -5.89
C CYS A 358 -11.53 15.25 -6.77
N ALA A 359 -11.11 16.45 -7.18
CA ALA A 359 -11.90 17.35 -8.01
C ALA A 359 -12.15 16.75 -9.42
N GLY A 360 -11.14 16.10 -10.00
CA GLY A 360 -11.25 15.42 -11.28
C GLY A 360 -12.22 14.23 -11.26
N ALA A 361 -12.16 13.40 -10.22
CA ALA A 361 -13.08 12.29 -10.02
C ALA A 361 -14.53 12.79 -9.84
N ALA A 362 -14.73 13.85 -9.05
CA ALA A 362 -16.04 14.46 -8.85
C ALA A 362 -16.62 15.02 -10.16
N ALA A 363 -15.82 15.73 -10.96
CA ALA A 363 -16.25 16.24 -12.27
C ALA A 363 -16.65 15.09 -13.21
N LEU A 364 -15.88 14.00 -13.23
CA LEU A 364 -16.16 12.83 -14.07
C LEU A 364 -17.50 12.17 -13.70
N ALA A 365 -17.78 12.01 -12.41
CA ALA A 365 -19.04 11.41 -11.93
C ALA A 365 -20.27 12.30 -12.19
N LEU A 366 -20.08 13.61 -12.24
CA LEU A 366 -21.13 14.57 -12.60
C LEU A 366 -21.33 14.69 -14.12
N GLY A 367 -20.54 13.98 -14.93
CA GLY A 367 -20.61 14.03 -16.39
C GLY A 367 -19.88 15.23 -17.02
N ASP A 368 -19.22 16.07 -16.22
CA ASP A 368 -18.35 17.15 -16.74
C ASP A 368 -17.00 16.58 -17.16
N ASN A 369 -17.06 15.76 -18.24
CA ASN A 369 -15.91 15.01 -18.71
C ASN A 369 -14.78 15.93 -19.21
N ALA A 370 -15.10 17.10 -19.75
CA ALA A 370 -14.10 18.04 -20.25
C ALA A 370 -13.29 18.64 -19.08
N ARG A 371 -13.96 19.03 -18.01
CA ARG A 371 -13.31 19.50 -16.78
C ARG A 371 -12.51 18.39 -16.12
N ALA A 372 -13.09 17.19 -16.01
CA ALA A 372 -12.41 16.03 -15.46
C ALA A 372 -11.09 15.76 -16.22
N ALA A 373 -11.13 15.73 -17.56
CA ALA A 373 -9.95 15.54 -18.39
C ALA A 373 -8.89 16.62 -18.13
N THR A 374 -9.28 17.89 -18.07
CA THR A 374 -8.34 19.00 -17.84
C THR A 374 -7.64 18.88 -16.48
N VAL A 375 -8.41 18.60 -15.43
CA VAL A 375 -7.90 18.54 -14.05
C VAL A 375 -7.01 17.31 -13.84
N LEU A 376 -7.45 16.14 -14.31
CA LEU A 376 -6.69 14.89 -14.16
C LEU A 376 -5.42 14.89 -15.02
N GLU A 377 -5.45 15.46 -16.24
CA GLU A 377 -4.27 15.63 -17.11
C GLU A 377 -3.18 16.45 -16.41
N ALA A 378 -3.56 17.56 -15.80
CA ALA A 378 -2.61 18.42 -15.07
C ALA A 378 -1.98 17.73 -13.84
N ALA A 379 -2.68 16.76 -13.23
CA ALA A 379 -2.22 16.02 -12.06
C ALA A 379 -1.36 14.78 -12.42
N LEU A 380 -1.38 14.31 -13.68
CA LEU A 380 -0.83 13.00 -14.07
C LEU A 380 0.66 12.86 -13.77
N ALA A 381 1.48 13.88 -14.04
CA ALA A 381 2.92 13.82 -13.82
C ALA A 381 3.29 13.72 -12.33
N ASP A 382 2.44 14.25 -11.45
CA ASP A 382 2.61 14.24 -10.00
C ASP A 382 1.87 13.06 -9.32
N LEU A 383 1.18 12.21 -10.08
CA LEU A 383 0.41 11.08 -9.56
C LEU A 383 1.22 10.18 -8.59
N PRO A 384 2.51 9.86 -8.81
CA PRO A 384 3.27 9.05 -7.87
C PRO A 384 3.42 9.66 -6.48
N ARG A 385 3.27 10.97 -6.31
CA ARG A 385 3.37 11.66 -5.00
C ARG A 385 2.35 11.20 -3.96
N ILE A 386 1.21 10.60 -4.41
CA ILE A 386 0.21 10.08 -3.48
C ILE A 386 0.65 8.77 -2.79
N GLY A 387 1.76 8.17 -3.21
CA GLY A 387 2.15 6.82 -2.83
C GLY A 387 1.38 5.74 -3.60
N GLY A 388 1.36 4.53 -3.05
CA GLY A 388 0.72 3.40 -3.69
C GLY A 388 1.59 2.77 -4.81
N SER A 389 1.17 1.61 -5.29
CA SER A 389 1.77 0.91 -6.44
C SER A 389 1.16 1.38 -7.76
N HIS A 390 1.74 0.95 -8.88
CA HIS A 390 1.13 1.16 -10.19
C HIS A 390 -0.31 0.64 -10.25
N ALA A 391 -0.57 -0.57 -9.76
CA ALA A 391 -1.91 -1.15 -9.73
C ALA A 391 -2.91 -0.29 -8.94
N GLN A 392 -2.48 0.33 -7.85
CA GLN A 392 -3.34 1.18 -7.04
C GLN A 392 -3.60 2.54 -7.70
N ARG A 393 -2.58 3.17 -8.30
CA ARG A 393 -2.71 4.47 -8.97
C ARG A 393 -3.45 4.42 -10.29
N GLU A 394 -3.44 3.29 -10.98
CA GLU A 394 -4.06 3.12 -12.31
C GLU A 394 -5.55 3.53 -12.34
N VAL A 395 -6.28 3.47 -11.22
CA VAL A 395 -7.67 3.92 -11.16
C VAL A 395 -7.84 5.39 -11.54
N PHE A 396 -6.85 6.23 -11.28
CA PHE A 396 -6.86 7.65 -11.66
C PHE A 396 -6.44 7.86 -13.13
N GLU A 397 -5.51 7.04 -13.63
CA GLU A 397 -5.20 7.00 -15.06
C GLU A 397 -6.41 6.52 -15.88
N ASP A 398 -7.10 5.48 -15.42
CA ASP A 398 -8.34 4.98 -16.03
C ASP A 398 -9.42 6.08 -16.05
N SER A 399 -9.54 6.84 -14.95
CA SER A 399 -10.47 7.97 -14.87
C SER A 399 -10.16 9.04 -15.92
N LEU A 400 -8.88 9.37 -16.13
CA LEU A 400 -8.45 10.32 -17.16
C LEU A 400 -8.74 9.80 -18.58
N ILE A 401 -8.42 8.54 -18.85
CA ILE A 401 -8.70 7.91 -20.16
C ILE A 401 -10.19 7.95 -20.47
N ILE A 402 -11.03 7.57 -19.52
CA ILE A 402 -12.50 7.62 -19.68
C ILE A 402 -12.99 9.07 -19.84
N ALA A 403 -12.41 10.04 -19.12
CA ALA A 403 -12.74 11.45 -19.30
C ALA A 403 -12.44 11.93 -20.73
N TYR A 404 -11.28 11.55 -21.32
CA TYR A 404 -10.95 11.85 -22.71
C TYR A 404 -11.90 11.20 -23.70
N LEU A 405 -12.21 9.91 -23.53
CA LEU A 405 -13.10 9.20 -24.45
C LEU A 405 -14.51 9.79 -24.41
N ARG A 406 -15.00 10.20 -23.24
CA ARG A 406 -16.34 10.78 -23.07
C ARG A 406 -16.42 12.27 -23.43
N SER A 407 -15.30 13.01 -23.47
CA SER A 407 -15.25 14.43 -23.85
C SER A 407 -14.85 14.68 -25.31
N ALA A 408 -14.92 13.66 -26.16
CA ALA A 408 -14.51 13.71 -27.57
C ALA A 408 -13.05 14.15 -27.79
N GLN A 409 -12.14 13.72 -26.87
CA GLN A 409 -10.69 13.93 -26.97
C GLN A 409 -9.93 12.61 -27.13
N PRO A 410 -10.35 11.66 -28.01
CA PRO A 410 -9.76 10.34 -28.12
C PRO A 410 -8.27 10.38 -28.53
N ASN A 411 -7.87 11.43 -29.26
CA ASN A 411 -6.50 11.68 -29.63
C ASN A 411 -5.55 11.86 -28.44
N LYS A 412 -6.05 12.29 -27.27
CA LYS A 412 -5.28 12.36 -26.01
C LYS A 412 -5.27 11.03 -25.25
N ALA A 413 -6.32 10.21 -25.33
CA ALA A 413 -6.34 8.88 -24.74
C ALA A 413 -5.36 7.91 -25.41
N ALA A 414 -5.26 7.97 -26.74
CA ALA A 414 -4.45 7.03 -27.52
C ALA A 414 -2.95 6.97 -27.12
N PRO A 415 -2.22 8.07 -26.90
CA PRO A 415 -0.83 8.03 -26.44
C PRO A 415 -0.66 7.35 -25.08
N LEU A 416 -1.55 7.63 -24.11
CA LEU A 416 -1.52 7.00 -22.79
C LEU A 416 -1.74 5.49 -22.88
N LEU A 417 -2.73 5.06 -23.66
CA LEU A 417 -3.05 3.66 -23.87
C LEU A 417 -1.89 2.92 -24.57
N ARG A 418 -1.27 3.51 -25.59
CA ARG A 418 -0.09 2.93 -26.24
C ARG A 418 1.08 2.78 -25.28
N SER A 419 1.36 3.79 -24.46
CA SER A 419 2.41 3.72 -23.44
C SER A 419 2.16 2.59 -22.43
N ARG A 420 0.90 2.42 -21.98
CA ARG A 420 0.52 1.32 -21.08
C ARG A 420 0.66 -0.04 -21.75
N LEU A 421 0.24 -0.18 -23.00
CA LEU A 421 0.36 -1.43 -23.77
C LEU A 421 1.81 -1.82 -24.07
N VAL A 422 2.73 -0.85 -24.18
CA VAL A 422 4.17 -1.12 -24.25
C VAL A 422 4.70 -1.69 -22.94
N ARG A 423 4.19 -1.18 -21.80
CA ARG A 423 4.59 -1.66 -20.47
C ARG A 423 4.04 -3.06 -20.19
N ARG A 424 2.78 -3.32 -20.53
CA ARG A 424 2.13 -4.62 -20.34
C ARG A 424 0.95 -4.85 -21.29
N PRO A 425 0.69 -6.09 -21.69
CA PRO A 425 -0.54 -6.46 -22.42
C PRO A 425 -1.79 -6.21 -21.58
N SER A 426 -2.87 -5.70 -22.19
CA SER A 426 -4.15 -5.45 -21.54
C SER A 426 -5.28 -5.45 -22.57
N ALA A 427 -6.14 -6.45 -22.55
CA ALA A 427 -7.29 -6.54 -23.46
C ALA A 427 -8.24 -5.33 -23.32
N ARG A 428 -8.40 -4.80 -22.11
CA ARG A 428 -9.20 -3.59 -21.86
C ARG A 428 -8.58 -2.38 -22.55
N ASP A 429 -7.26 -2.19 -22.43
CA ASP A 429 -6.57 -1.04 -23.01
C ASP A 429 -6.58 -1.13 -24.54
N GLU A 430 -6.52 -2.34 -25.11
CA GLU A 430 -6.70 -2.55 -26.56
C GLU A 430 -8.10 -2.13 -27.03
N VAL A 431 -9.15 -2.49 -26.28
CA VAL A 431 -10.53 -2.05 -26.58
C VAL A 431 -10.65 -0.52 -26.50
N TRP A 432 -10.11 0.10 -25.47
CA TRP A 432 -10.13 1.55 -25.34
C TRP A 432 -9.30 2.26 -26.39
N LEU A 433 -8.18 1.68 -26.82
CA LEU A 433 -7.38 2.19 -27.94
C LEU A 433 -8.15 2.11 -29.27
N ALA A 434 -8.86 1.02 -29.50
CA ALA A 434 -9.71 0.89 -30.69
C ALA A 434 -10.84 1.95 -30.68
N LEU A 435 -11.50 2.18 -29.54
CA LEU A 435 -12.48 3.24 -29.40
C LEU A 435 -11.90 4.63 -29.65
N SER A 436 -10.66 4.89 -29.19
CA SER A 436 -9.97 6.16 -29.44
C SER A 436 -9.62 6.39 -30.91
N SER A 437 -9.48 5.32 -31.71
CA SER A 437 -9.14 5.39 -33.15
C SER A 437 -10.41 5.42 -34.01
N GLY A 438 -11.48 4.76 -33.62
CA GLY A 438 -12.76 4.71 -34.35
C GLY A 438 -13.55 6.02 -34.34
N ALA A 439 -13.42 6.83 -33.28
CA ALA A 439 -14.01 8.15 -33.20
C ALA A 439 -13.38 9.17 -34.19
N ALA A 440 -12.19 8.90 -34.70
CA ALA A 440 -11.52 9.74 -35.70
C ALA A 440 -12.04 9.53 -37.15
N ASN A 441 -12.79 8.44 -37.41
CA ASN A 441 -13.29 8.09 -38.74
C ASN A 441 -14.78 8.43 -38.98
N GLY A 442 -15.44 9.08 -38.01
CA GLY A 442 -16.88 9.40 -38.04
C GLY A 442 -17.22 10.90 -37.99
N GLY A 443 -16.26 11.77 -38.25
CA GLY A 443 -16.44 13.24 -38.30
C GLY A 443 -16.42 13.79 -39.74
#